data_f99753c99143d371dc398198fac0faa0
#
_entry.id   f99753c99143d371dc398198fac0faa0
#
_cell.length_a   1.000
_cell.length_b   1.000
_cell.length_c   1.000
_cell.angle_alpha   90.00
_cell.angle_beta   90.00
_cell.angle_gamma   90.00
#
_symmetry.space_group_name_H-M   'P 1'
#
loop_
_entity.id
_entity.type
_entity.pdbx_description
1 polymer ?
#
loop_
_entity_poly.entity_id
_entity_poly.type
_entity_poly.pdbx_seq_one_letter_code
_entity_poly.pdbx_strand_id
1 'polypeptide(L)'
;MMPNVVRGDRMSGLMTYLVGPGRSNEHTEPHLVGGDPALLAWHDDAELDRDSALSIARHLDRPRTAYETQINGGHVWHCSLSLRADEDMLTDDQWGEIAGDFVRAMEFDDPDSPKAPCRWVAVRHGVSKNGNDHIHIAVNLVREDGTKASIHNDFRRAQSAARALEAKYGLEELESVKAERSTRGYDPAEREAQARARARAKYERTRSKLGADAPTWEALAGDDRQARIASELRTDQPRYLLALKVRAASTASESEAEFVRRMRRSGLLVRPRYADGRTDVITGYSVAERPQAGERPIWYGGGHLGRDLTLPRLRDGWPDTVTGASEAADEWNAAKRGRRVVAPGREASEPDPELWDKRNAELSQLVDRLRSIPVDDRDTWATVARQTAGALAAWSNATEETPGDLAAAADALSRSAQTYRRTVKPQKAGTVAISGAAMLLASAARGGQGAVAQAAMIRQLLRLTQAVYDASVAAGQARQAQLLAEDTRARLVRVRDAMPSPATATAPSGTATATMTRPADLDPEAQAMLDRLQAGQAKSATEAASPVPNKIEPARTRQHSTPGADRGPER
;
A
#
# COMPACT_ATOMS: atom_id res chain seq x y z
N MET A 1 -16.31 -9.16 -1.75
CA MET A 1 -16.64 -8.60 -0.41
C MET A 1 -15.39 -8.33 0.39
N MET A 2 -15.28 -7.18 1.08
CA MET A 2 -14.06 -6.76 1.80
C MET A 2 -14.33 -6.62 3.29
N PRO A 3 -13.75 -7.47 4.14
CA PRO A 3 -13.82 -7.31 5.59
C PRO A 3 -12.75 -6.31 6.07
N ASN A 4 -13.15 -5.39 6.94
CA ASN A 4 -12.26 -4.46 7.62
C ASN A 4 -12.46 -4.54 9.13
N VAL A 5 -11.50 -5.12 9.84
CA VAL A 5 -11.58 -5.39 11.28
C VAL A 5 -10.90 -4.29 12.08
N VAL A 6 -11.60 -3.77 13.08
CA VAL A 6 -11.12 -2.78 14.06
C VAL A 6 -11.47 -3.26 15.47
N ARG A 7 -10.65 -2.94 16.45
CA ARG A 7 -10.91 -3.26 17.87
C ARG A 7 -10.95 -2.00 18.70
N GLY A 8 -11.75 -2.02 19.75
CA GLY A 8 -11.93 -0.89 20.64
C GLY A 8 -12.34 -1.30 22.06
N ASP A 9 -12.51 -0.35 22.91
CA ASP A 9 -12.84 -0.52 24.33
C ASP A 9 -14.17 0.12 24.73
N ARG A 10 -14.87 0.79 23.81
CA ARG A 10 -16.11 1.50 24.06
C ARG A 10 -17.20 1.13 23.06
N MET A 11 -18.09 0.21 23.44
CA MET A 11 -19.25 -0.20 22.63
C MET A 11 -20.21 0.97 22.37
N SER A 12 -20.49 1.78 23.40
CA SER A 12 -21.35 2.96 23.26
C SER A 12 -20.80 3.98 22.25
N GLY A 13 -19.49 4.16 22.22
CA GLY A 13 -18.84 5.04 21.23
C GLY A 13 -18.97 4.50 19.81
N LEU A 14 -18.82 3.19 19.62
CA LEU A 14 -19.00 2.55 18.31
C LEU A 14 -20.46 2.67 17.85
N MET A 15 -21.42 2.28 18.68
CA MET A 15 -22.85 2.32 18.31
C MET A 15 -23.31 3.75 18.00
N THR A 16 -22.94 4.73 18.82
CA THR A 16 -23.26 6.14 18.54
C THR A 16 -22.64 6.63 17.23
N TYR A 17 -21.47 6.13 16.84
CA TYR A 17 -20.86 6.45 15.54
C TYR A 17 -21.63 5.81 14.39
N LEU A 18 -22.02 4.53 14.50
CA LEU A 18 -22.69 3.78 13.41
C LEU A 18 -24.10 4.31 13.14
N VAL A 19 -24.77 4.81 14.17
CA VAL A 19 -26.15 5.35 14.09
C VAL A 19 -26.15 6.86 13.79
N GLY A 20 -25.06 7.55 14.09
CA GLY A 20 -24.93 8.99 13.84
C GLY A 20 -24.63 9.30 12.37
N PRO A 21 -24.59 10.59 12.00
CA PRO A 21 -24.40 11.02 10.61
C PRO A 21 -23.04 10.68 9.99
N GLY A 22 -22.17 10.02 10.73
CA GLY A 22 -20.80 9.78 10.30
C GLY A 22 -19.92 11.03 10.37
N ARG A 23 -18.71 10.94 9.82
CA ARG A 23 -17.76 12.07 9.83
C ARG A 23 -18.00 13.07 8.69
N SER A 24 -18.67 12.64 7.64
CA SER A 24 -18.90 13.41 6.41
C SER A 24 -20.35 13.32 5.94
N ASN A 25 -21.28 13.05 6.86
CA ASN A 25 -22.73 12.85 6.56
C ASN A 25 -22.96 11.66 5.58
N GLU A 26 -22.13 10.63 5.67
CA GLU A 26 -22.19 9.46 4.83
C GLU A 26 -23.21 8.40 5.29
N HIS A 27 -23.71 8.49 6.53
CA HIS A 27 -24.66 7.54 7.08
C HIS A 27 -26.09 8.03 6.84
N THR A 28 -26.85 7.22 6.13
CA THR A 28 -28.28 7.45 5.85
C THR A 28 -29.09 6.26 6.32
N GLU A 29 -30.21 6.50 6.95
CA GLU A 29 -31.17 5.47 7.38
C GLU A 29 -30.54 4.28 8.15
N PRO A 30 -29.81 4.50 9.26
CA PRO A 30 -29.19 3.43 10.01
C PRO A 30 -30.26 2.51 10.64
N HIS A 31 -30.20 1.21 10.31
CA HIS A 31 -31.10 0.17 10.80
C HIS A 31 -30.37 -1.16 11.04
N LEU A 32 -30.99 -2.08 11.78
CA LEU A 32 -30.45 -3.40 12.04
C LEU A 32 -30.81 -4.36 10.91
N VAL A 33 -29.83 -5.13 10.45
CA VAL A 33 -30.01 -6.20 9.46
C VAL A 33 -29.67 -7.58 10.02
N GLY A 34 -29.10 -7.68 11.23
CA GLY A 34 -28.79 -8.94 11.89
C GLY A 34 -28.31 -8.74 13.32
N GLY A 35 -28.36 -9.80 14.11
CA GLY A 35 -27.88 -9.74 15.50
C GLY A 35 -28.62 -10.66 16.45
N ASP A 36 -28.45 -10.39 17.74
CA ASP A 36 -29.19 -11.04 18.81
C ASP A 36 -30.70 -10.90 18.58
N PRO A 37 -31.49 -12.00 18.59
CA PRO A 37 -32.93 -11.96 18.33
C PRO A 37 -33.71 -11.01 19.23
N ALA A 38 -33.27 -10.79 20.48
CA ALA A 38 -33.91 -9.84 21.39
C ALA A 38 -33.70 -8.39 20.95
N LEU A 39 -32.54 -8.06 20.36
CA LEU A 39 -32.28 -6.73 19.81
C LEU A 39 -33.09 -6.48 18.54
N LEU A 40 -33.15 -7.48 17.64
CA LEU A 40 -33.92 -7.37 16.42
C LEU A 40 -35.40 -7.17 16.72
N ALA A 41 -35.98 -7.96 17.61
CA ALA A 41 -37.39 -7.80 18.01
C ALA A 41 -37.69 -6.46 18.70
N TRP A 42 -36.72 -5.83 19.34
CA TRP A 42 -36.90 -4.54 20.03
C TRP A 42 -36.75 -3.33 19.13
N HIS A 43 -35.98 -3.45 18.05
CA HIS A 43 -35.65 -2.37 17.13
C HIS A 43 -36.09 -2.69 15.69
N ASP A 44 -37.13 -3.50 15.55
CA ASP A 44 -37.71 -3.95 14.28
C ASP A 44 -38.12 -2.72 13.43
N ASP A 45 -37.65 -2.65 12.18
CA ASP A 45 -37.93 -1.63 11.16
C ASP A 45 -37.77 -0.16 11.61
N ALA A 46 -37.15 0.11 12.74
CA ALA A 46 -36.96 1.46 13.23
C ALA A 46 -35.65 2.08 12.76
N GLU A 47 -35.71 3.30 12.25
CA GLU A 47 -34.52 4.14 12.09
C GLU A 47 -33.89 4.34 13.46
N LEU A 48 -32.60 3.95 13.59
CA LEU A 48 -31.90 4.00 14.85
C LEU A 48 -31.48 5.42 15.18
N ASP A 49 -31.78 5.84 16.40
CA ASP A 49 -31.35 7.11 16.97
C ASP A 49 -30.24 6.91 18.02
N ARG A 50 -29.83 8.00 18.67
CA ARG A 50 -28.80 7.95 19.70
C ARG A 50 -29.20 7.13 20.92
N ASP A 51 -30.46 7.15 21.31
CA ASP A 51 -30.95 6.43 22.48
C ASP A 51 -31.03 4.94 22.20
N SER A 52 -31.44 4.56 20.98
CA SER A 52 -31.34 3.21 20.45
C SER A 52 -29.90 2.70 20.45
N ALA A 53 -28.95 3.51 19.95
CA ALA A 53 -27.52 3.19 19.96
C ALA A 53 -26.99 2.89 21.37
N LEU A 54 -27.38 3.70 22.36
CA LEU A 54 -26.95 3.50 23.74
C LEU A 54 -27.64 2.29 24.40
N SER A 55 -28.89 2.00 24.02
CA SER A 55 -29.61 0.81 24.46
C SER A 55 -28.96 -0.47 23.94
N ILE A 56 -28.67 -0.53 22.62
CA ILE A 56 -27.98 -1.62 21.96
C ILE A 56 -26.59 -1.84 22.59
N ALA A 57 -25.84 -0.76 22.81
CA ALA A 57 -24.51 -0.86 23.42
C ALA A 57 -24.55 -1.46 24.82
N ARG A 58 -25.53 -1.05 25.66
CA ARG A 58 -25.72 -1.63 27.00
C ARG A 58 -26.10 -3.09 26.95
N HIS A 59 -26.93 -3.49 25.98
CA HIS A 59 -27.29 -4.89 25.76
C HIS A 59 -26.06 -5.71 25.39
N LEU A 60 -25.28 -5.24 24.41
CA LEU A 60 -24.05 -5.92 23.97
C LEU A 60 -23.01 -6.02 25.09
N ASP A 61 -22.87 -5.01 25.95
CA ASP A 61 -21.90 -4.97 27.04
C ASP A 61 -22.33 -5.74 28.30
N ARG A 62 -23.55 -6.27 28.35
CA ARG A 62 -24.11 -6.94 29.54
C ARG A 62 -23.25 -8.13 30.02
N PRO A 63 -22.77 -9.06 29.16
CA PRO A 63 -21.92 -10.17 29.64
C PRO A 63 -20.63 -9.66 30.29
N ARG A 64 -19.95 -8.69 29.64
CA ARG A 64 -18.76 -8.08 30.21
C ARG A 64 -19.00 -7.46 31.57
N THR A 65 -20.11 -6.76 31.74
CA THR A 65 -20.46 -6.09 33.00
C THR A 65 -20.84 -7.10 34.07
N ALA A 66 -21.61 -8.12 33.70
CA ALA A 66 -22.08 -9.15 34.63
C ALA A 66 -20.94 -10.00 35.23
N TYR A 67 -19.91 -10.28 34.41
CA TYR A 67 -18.77 -11.10 34.81
C TYR A 67 -17.50 -10.28 35.12
N GLU A 68 -17.58 -8.96 35.06
CA GLU A 68 -16.44 -8.04 35.27
C GLU A 68 -15.20 -8.40 34.43
N THR A 69 -15.41 -9.02 33.26
CA THR A 69 -14.34 -9.55 32.43
C THR A 69 -13.55 -8.42 31.75
N GLN A 70 -12.24 -8.41 31.93
CA GLN A 70 -11.33 -7.45 31.29
C GLN A 70 -10.62 -8.12 30.09
N ILE A 71 -10.55 -7.42 28.96
CA ILE A 71 -9.84 -7.86 27.75
C ILE A 71 -8.76 -6.85 27.41
N ASN A 72 -7.51 -7.30 27.37
CA ASN A 72 -6.40 -6.47 26.93
C ASN A 72 -6.59 -6.07 25.46
N GLY A 73 -6.52 -4.77 25.16
CA GLY A 73 -6.77 -4.25 23.81
C GLY A 73 -8.22 -3.97 23.47
N GLY A 74 -9.14 -4.12 24.46
CA GLY A 74 -10.56 -3.80 24.34
C GLY A 74 -11.45 -5.00 24.04
N HIS A 75 -12.72 -4.88 24.46
CA HIS A 75 -13.73 -5.94 24.33
C HIS A 75 -14.62 -5.80 23.10
N VAL A 76 -14.47 -4.71 22.36
CA VAL A 76 -15.26 -4.41 21.16
C VAL A 76 -14.53 -4.88 19.93
N TRP A 77 -15.13 -5.79 19.19
CA TRP A 77 -14.68 -6.20 17.87
C TRP A 77 -15.67 -5.66 16.84
N HIS A 78 -15.15 -4.94 15.85
CA HIS A 78 -15.94 -4.31 14.81
C HIS A 78 -15.40 -4.72 13.43
N CYS A 79 -16.29 -5.13 12.53
CA CYS A 79 -15.95 -5.44 11.15
C CYS A 79 -16.95 -4.79 10.20
N SER A 80 -16.49 -4.00 9.25
CA SER A 80 -17.32 -3.65 8.10
C SER A 80 -17.12 -4.69 6.99
N LEU A 81 -18.22 -5.14 6.40
CA LEU A 81 -18.27 -5.94 5.18
C LEU A 81 -18.77 -5.03 4.06
N SER A 82 -17.99 -4.91 2.98
CA SER A 82 -18.31 -4.00 1.87
C SER A 82 -18.21 -4.73 0.54
N LEU A 83 -19.18 -4.51 -0.33
CA LEU A 83 -19.17 -4.93 -1.72
C LEU A 83 -18.43 -3.90 -2.60
N ARG A 84 -18.20 -4.24 -3.85
CA ARG A 84 -17.72 -3.26 -4.83
C ARG A 84 -18.87 -2.35 -5.26
N ALA A 85 -18.55 -1.14 -5.70
CA ALA A 85 -19.55 -0.18 -6.13
C ALA A 85 -20.26 -0.56 -7.45
N ASP A 86 -19.68 -1.50 -8.18
CA ASP A 86 -20.21 -2.05 -9.43
C ASP A 86 -20.94 -3.41 -9.26
N GLU A 87 -21.04 -3.93 -8.02
CA GLU A 87 -21.91 -5.05 -7.66
C GLU A 87 -23.33 -4.54 -7.33
N ASP A 88 -24.31 -5.40 -7.56
CA ASP A 88 -25.70 -5.11 -7.18
C ASP A 88 -25.84 -4.95 -5.66
N MET A 89 -26.73 -4.06 -5.24
CA MET A 89 -27.06 -3.88 -3.83
C MET A 89 -27.80 -5.11 -3.30
N LEU A 90 -27.40 -5.60 -2.15
CA LEU A 90 -28.09 -6.69 -1.48
C LEU A 90 -29.33 -6.19 -0.71
N THR A 91 -30.29 -7.08 -0.51
CA THR A 91 -31.43 -6.84 0.41
C THR A 91 -30.97 -6.93 1.87
N ASP A 92 -31.78 -6.41 2.80
CA ASP A 92 -31.49 -6.49 4.22
C ASP A 92 -31.48 -7.93 4.71
N ASP A 93 -32.37 -8.79 4.21
CA ASP A 93 -32.38 -10.22 4.50
C ASP A 93 -31.10 -10.90 4.06
N GLN A 94 -30.61 -10.61 2.86
CA GLN A 94 -29.34 -11.15 2.36
C GLN A 94 -28.15 -10.69 3.22
N TRP A 95 -28.14 -9.41 3.61
CA TRP A 95 -27.12 -8.90 4.51
C TRP A 95 -27.20 -9.53 5.90
N GLY A 96 -28.42 -9.79 6.39
CA GLY A 96 -28.66 -10.49 7.66
C GLY A 96 -28.10 -11.91 7.65
N GLU A 97 -28.38 -12.68 6.58
CA GLU A 97 -27.84 -14.03 6.41
C GLU A 97 -26.31 -14.02 6.30
N ILE A 98 -25.73 -13.11 5.50
CA ILE A 98 -24.28 -12.96 5.35
C ILE A 98 -23.64 -12.60 6.70
N ALA A 99 -24.23 -11.69 7.48
CA ALA A 99 -23.74 -11.30 8.79
C ALA A 99 -23.75 -12.47 9.77
N GLY A 100 -24.82 -13.24 9.83
CA GLY A 100 -24.94 -14.44 10.67
C GLY A 100 -23.89 -15.50 10.33
N ASP A 101 -23.77 -15.83 9.05
CA ASP A 101 -22.77 -16.78 8.57
C ASP A 101 -21.32 -16.30 8.83
N PHE A 102 -21.08 -15.00 8.69
CA PHE A 102 -19.77 -14.43 8.96
C PHE A 102 -19.41 -14.53 10.44
N VAL A 103 -20.35 -14.22 11.34
CA VAL A 103 -20.18 -14.30 12.80
C VAL A 103 -19.95 -15.75 13.23
N ARG A 104 -20.69 -16.70 12.60
CA ARG A 104 -20.50 -18.15 12.79
C ARG A 104 -19.10 -18.58 12.34
N ALA A 105 -18.66 -18.20 11.14
CA ALA A 105 -17.33 -18.52 10.61
C ALA A 105 -16.19 -17.91 11.47
N MET A 106 -16.47 -16.83 12.18
CA MET A 106 -15.57 -16.24 13.15
C MET A 106 -15.62 -16.90 14.53
N GLU A 107 -16.46 -17.92 14.72
CA GLU A 107 -16.70 -18.62 16.00
C GLU A 107 -17.18 -17.70 17.14
N PHE A 108 -17.84 -16.59 16.81
CA PHE A 108 -18.38 -15.68 17.82
C PHE A 108 -19.75 -16.14 18.30
N ASP A 109 -20.60 -16.57 17.39
CA ASP A 109 -21.93 -17.11 17.64
C ASP A 109 -22.15 -18.29 16.67
N ASP A 110 -21.79 -19.48 17.13
CA ASP A 110 -21.90 -20.74 16.37
C ASP A 110 -22.74 -21.72 17.18
N PRO A 111 -24.00 -22.02 16.75
CA PRO A 111 -24.89 -22.90 17.46
C PRO A 111 -24.38 -24.37 17.53
N ASP A 112 -23.48 -24.75 16.62
CA ASP A 112 -22.89 -26.10 16.61
C ASP A 112 -21.64 -26.19 17.53
N SER A 113 -21.23 -25.07 18.13
CA SER A 113 -20.09 -25.00 19.04
C SER A 113 -20.50 -25.20 20.50
N PRO A 114 -19.70 -25.91 21.33
CA PRO A 114 -19.93 -25.98 22.77
C PRO A 114 -19.63 -24.65 23.51
N LYS A 115 -19.12 -23.64 22.82
CA LYS A 115 -18.80 -22.34 23.41
C LYS A 115 -20.06 -21.47 23.48
N ALA A 116 -20.26 -20.78 24.59
CA ALA A 116 -21.34 -19.80 24.69
C ALA A 116 -21.21 -18.72 23.60
N PRO A 117 -22.32 -18.17 23.09
CA PRO A 117 -22.28 -17.14 22.05
C PRO A 117 -21.72 -15.80 22.57
N CYS A 118 -21.19 -15.00 21.66
CA CYS A 118 -20.96 -13.58 21.87
C CYS A 118 -22.22 -12.81 21.47
N ARG A 119 -22.51 -11.70 22.14
CA ARG A 119 -23.52 -10.77 21.66
C ARG A 119 -23.00 -9.95 20.50
N TRP A 120 -23.84 -9.80 19.48
CA TRP A 120 -23.46 -9.09 18.28
C TRP A 120 -24.65 -8.42 17.60
N VAL A 121 -24.36 -7.46 16.73
CA VAL A 121 -25.34 -6.77 15.91
C VAL A 121 -24.72 -6.38 14.57
N ALA A 122 -25.52 -6.39 13.50
CA ALA A 122 -25.16 -5.87 12.18
C ALA A 122 -26.03 -4.65 11.86
N VAL A 123 -25.37 -3.53 11.56
CA VAL A 123 -26.02 -2.25 11.20
C VAL A 123 -25.73 -1.95 9.74
N ARG A 124 -26.78 -1.64 8.97
CA ARG A 124 -26.72 -1.05 7.64
C ARG A 124 -27.05 0.44 7.73
N HIS A 125 -26.37 1.28 6.97
CA HIS A 125 -26.60 2.74 6.97
C HIS A 125 -26.30 3.37 5.61
N GLY A 126 -26.90 2.80 4.57
CA GLY A 126 -26.79 3.27 3.20
C GLY A 126 -25.49 2.87 2.50
N VAL A 127 -25.19 3.55 1.39
CA VAL A 127 -24.00 3.31 0.59
C VAL A 127 -22.86 4.23 1.03
N SER A 128 -21.63 3.74 0.91
CA SER A 128 -20.45 4.54 1.22
C SER A 128 -20.32 5.71 0.22
N LYS A 129 -19.52 6.71 0.57
CA LYS A 129 -19.19 7.85 -0.32
C LYS A 129 -18.68 7.43 -1.71
N ASN A 130 -18.14 6.21 -1.83
CA ASN A 130 -17.66 5.64 -3.10
C ASN A 130 -18.70 4.73 -3.78
N GLY A 131 -19.94 4.71 -3.30
CA GLY A 131 -21.02 3.89 -3.86
C GLY A 131 -21.02 2.42 -3.42
N ASN A 132 -20.20 2.04 -2.47
CA ASN A 132 -20.14 0.65 -1.99
C ASN A 132 -21.29 0.34 -1.03
N ASP A 133 -22.06 -0.70 -1.30
CA ASP A 133 -22.99 -1.28 -0.33
C ASP A 133 -22.23 -1.99 0.80
N HIS A 134 -22.63 -1.79 2.06
CA HIS A 134 -21.89 -2.30 3.20
C HIS A 134 -22.72 -2.38 4.48
N ILE A 135 -22.27 -3.26 5.37
CA ILE A 135 -22.77 -3.38 6.75
C ILE A 135 -21.61 -3.28 7.75
N HIS A 136 -21.97 -2.98 8.99
CA HIS A 136 -21.06 -2.98 10.12
C HIS A 136 -21.49 -3.98 11.17
N ILE A 137 -20.62 -4.93 11.52
CA ILE A 137 -20.85 -5.95 12.53
C ILE A 137 -20.09 -5.54 13.80
N ALA A 138 -20.81 -5.33 14.91
CA ALA A 138 -20.26 -5.06 16.24
C ALA A 138 -20.44 -6.28 17.12
N VAL A 139 -19.37 -6.76 17.75
CA VAL A 139 -19.36 -7.94 18.62
C VAL A 139 -18.72 -7.60 19.96
N ASN A 140 -19.33 -8.04 21.06
CA ASN A 140 -18.66 -8.07 22.35
C ASN A 140 -17.83 -9.35 22.48
N LEU A 141 -16.53 -9.21 22.72
CA LEU A 141 -15.62 -10.36 22.85
C LEU A 141 -15.73 -11.13 24.17
N VAL A 142 -16.63 -10.70 25.08
CA VAL A 142 -17.01 -11.48 26.27
C VAL A 142 -18.27 -12.26 25.93
N ARG A 143 -18.18 -13.58 26.02
CA ARG A 143 -19.28 -14.51 25.76
C ARG A 143 -20.32 -14.44 26.87
N GLU A 144 -21.49 -15.01 26.63
CA GLU A 144 -22.58 -15.08 27.59
C GLU A 144 -22.23 -15.81 28.90
N ASP A 145 -21.21 -16.63 28.91
CA ASP A 145 -20.68 -17.32 30.09
C ASP A 145 -19.50 -16.59 30.76
N GLY A 146 -19.19 -15.36 30.33
CA GLY A 146 -18.07 -14.57 30.83
C GLY A 146 -16.71 -14.96 30.27
N THR A 147 -16.59 -16.00 29.46
CA THR A 147 -15.34 -16.39 28.81
C THR A 147 -14.99 -15.46 27.65
N LYS A 148 -13.72 -15.47 27.24
CA LYS A 148 -13.22 -14.59 26.18
C LYS A 148 -13.27 -15.29 24.83
N ALA A 149 -13.78 -14.61 23.82
CA ALA A 149 -13.69 -15.07 22.44
C ALA A 149 -12.26 -14.99 21.92
N SER A 150 -11.86 -15.98 21.11
CA SER A 150 -10.54 -15.98 20.49
C SER A 150 -10.47 -15.01 19.32
N ILE A 151 -9.51 -14.11 19.40
CA ILE A 151 -9.15 -13.19 18.31
C ILE A 151 -7.80 -13.55 17.66
N HIS A 152 -7.32 -14.79 17.89
CA HIS A 152 -6.10 -15.24 17.24
C HIS A 152 -6.27 -15.29 15.73
N ASN A 153 -5.39 -14.59 15.00
CA ASN A 153 -5.45 -14.46 13.53
C ASN A 153 -6.80 -13.97 12.97
N ASP A 154 -7.60 -13.21 13.73
CA ASP A 154 -8.94 -12.75 13.35
C ASP A 154 -8.98 -11.99 12.01
N PHE A 155 -7.98 -11.15 11.69
CA PHE A 155 -7.89 -10.50 10.38
C PHE A 155 -7.81 -11.51 9.22
N ARG A 156 -7.05 -12.58 9.41
CA ARG A 156 -6.90 -13.63 8.41
C ARG A 156 -8.16 -14.50 8.32
N ARG A 157 -8.74 -14.83 9.47
CA ARG A 157 -10.01 -15.56 9.56
C ARG A 157 -11.15 -14.79 8.91
N ALA A 158 -11.27 -13.49 9.20
CA ALA A 158 -12.28 -12.63 8.58
C ALA A 158 -12.14 -12.60 7.05
N GLN A 159 -10.93 -12.59 6.53
CA GLN A 159 -10.71 -12.65 5.08
C GLN A 159 -11.08 -14.02 4.50
N SER A 160 -10.75 -15.10 5.20
CA SER A 160 -11.13 -16.46 4.75
C SER A 160 -12.64 -16.64 4.80
N ALA A 161 -13.30 -16.16 5.87
CA ALA A 161 -14.77 -16.17 5.97
C ALA A 161 -15.41 -15.39 4.83
N ALA A 162 -14.95 -14.15 4.57
CA ALA A 162 -15.47 -13.35 3.46
C ALA A 162 -15.34 -14.06 2.10
N ARG A 163 -14.24 -14.79 1.84
CA ARG A 163 -14.08 -15.58 0.60
C ARG A 163 -15.07 -16.73 0.50
N ALA A 164 -15.29 -17.45 1.61
CA ALA A 164 -16.27 -18.53 1.63
C ALA A 164 -17.70 -18.02 1.37
N LEU A 165 -18.02 -16.84 1.91
CA LEU A 165 -19.32 -16.21 1.70
C LEU A 165 -19.48 -15.67 0.29
N GLU A 166 -18.43 -15.12 -0.35
CA GLU A 166 -18.49 -14.74 -1.77
C GLU A 166 -18.90 -15.94 -2.64
N ALA A 167 -18.28 -17.10 -2.42
CA ALA A 167 -18.62 -18.32 -3.15
C ALA A 167 -20.04 -18.83 -2.81
N LYS A 168 -20.46 -18.76 -1.52
CA LYS A 168 -21.76 -19.24 -1.06
C LYS A 168 -22.91 -18.40 -1.65
N TYR A 169 -22.76 -17.08 -1.67
CA TYR A 169 -23.80 -16.14 -2.08
C TYR A 169 -23.67 -15.67 -3.53
N GLY A 170 -22.74 -16.26 -4.31
CA GLY A 170 -22.56 -15.93 -5.72
C GLY A 170 -22.04 -14.50 -5.96
N LEU A 171 -21.37 -13.91 -4.97
CA LEU A 171 -20.79 -12.57 -5.07
C LEU A 171 -19.48 -12.60 -5.86
N GLU A 172 -19.05 -11.42 -6.33
CA GLU A 172 -17.80 -11.33 -7.08
C GLU A 172 -16.60 -11.74 -6.21
N GLU A 173 -15.90 -12.78 -6.62
CA GLU A 173 -14.67 -13.21 -5.99
C GLU A 173 -13.51 -12.26 -6.32
N LEU A 174 -12.82 -11.76 -5.30
CA LEU A 174 -11.70 -10.86 -5.50
C LEU A 174 -10.51 -11.56 -6.17
N GLU A 175 -10.10 -11.09 -7.33
CA GLU A 175 -8.94 -11.61 -8.09
C GLU A 175 -7.63 -11.67 -7.27
N SER A 176 -7.45 -10.77 -6.31
CA SER A 176 -6.27 -10.78 -5.44
C SER A 176 -6.08 -12.08 -4.68
N VAL A 177 -7.16 -12.84 -4.49
CA VAL A 177 -7.14 -14.17 -3.85
C VAL A 177 -6.81 -15.25 -4.86
N LYS A 178 -7.46 -15.26 -6.04
CA LYS A 178 -7.16 -16.20 -7.13
C LYS A 178 -5.70 -16.09 -7.57
N ALA A 179 -5.16 -14.88 -7.63
CA ALA A 179 -3.78 -14.62 -7.99
C ALA A 179 -2.78 -14.74 -6.83
N GLU A 180 -3.20 -15.16 -5.63
CA GLU A 180 -2.38 -15.22 -4.42
C GLU A 180 -1.64 -13.90 -4.10
N ARG A 181 -2.21 -12.78 -4.48
CA ARG A 181 -1.61 -11.43 -4.36
C ARG A 181 -2.34 -10.62 -3.31
N SER A 182 -1.60 -9.72 -2.64
CA SER A 182 -2.19 -8.74 -1.73
C SER A 182 -1.56 -7.38 -1.89
N THR A 183 -2.40 -6.38 -1.95
CA THR A 183 -2.01 -4.98 -1.84
C THR A 183 -2.52 -4.42 -0.52
N ARG A 184 -1.79 -3.46 0.06
CA ARG A 184 -2.30 -2.69 1.20
C ARG A 184 -3.16 -1.57 0.68
N GLY A 185 -4.38 -1.50 1.21
CA GLY A 185 -5.28 -0.40 0.96
C GLY A 185 -4.83 0.91 1.60
N TYR A 186 -5.51 1.96 1.26
CA TYR A 186 -5.40 3.30 1.84
C TYR A 186 -5.92 3.30 3.29
N ASP A 187 -5.26 4.03 4.18
CA ASP A 187 -5.71 4.25 5.55
C ASP A 187 -5.96 5.76 5.80
N PRO A 188 -7.24 6.20 5.75
CA PRO A 188 -7.61 7.58 6.04
C PRO A 188 -7.17 8.03 7.44
N ALA A 189 -7.18 7.14 8.42
CA ALA A 189 -6.78 7.44 9.78
C ALA A 189 -5.27 7.74 9.89
N GLU A 190 -4.42 7.05 9.15
CA GLU A 190 -2.98 7.38 9.07
C GLU A 190 -2.77 8.81 8.54
N ARG A 191 -3.48 9.18 7.49
CA ARG A 191 -3.40 10.50 6.85
C ARG A 191 -3.86 11.60 7.81
N GLU A 192 -4.97 11.39 8.49
CA GLU A 192 -5.49 12.32 9.48
C GLU A 192 -4.56 12.45 10.69
N ALA A 193 -4.03 11.33 11.21
CA ALA A 193 -3.09 11.34 12.33
C ALA A 193 -1.82 12.13 12.00
N GLN A 194 -1.32 12.04 10.78
CA GLN A 194 -0.18 12.82 10.31
C GLN A 194 -0.51 14.30 10.15
N ALA A 195 -1.68 14.64 9.59
CA ALA A 195 -2.13 16.02 9.48
C ALA A 195 -2.29 16.64 10.88
N ARG A 196 -2.84 15.89 11.83
CA ARG A 196 -2.96 16.32 13.24
C ARG A 196 -1.61 16.57 13.89
N ALA A 197 -0.64 15.69 13.68
CA ALA A 197 0.72 15.86 14.21
C ALA A 197 1.39 17.13 13.64
N ARG A 198 1.27 17.38 12.33
CA ARG A 198 1.78 18.59 11.67
C ARG A 198 1.08 19.86 12.16
N ALA A 199 -0.24 19.84 12.21
CA ALA A 199 -1.03 21.00 12.69
C ALA A 199 -0.67 21.37 14.13
N ARG A 200 -0.54 20.35 15.01
CA ARG A 200 -0.10 20.57 16.39
C ARG A 200 1.30 21.18 16.45
N ALA A 201 2.27 20.58 15.77
CA ALA A 201 3.65 21.06 15.77
C ALA A 201 3.77 22.49 15.21
N LYS A 202 3.01 22.81 14.17
CA LYS A 202 2.93 24.15 13.58
C LYS A 202 2.32 25.16 14.55
N TYR A 203 1.22 24.80 15.19
CA TYR A 203 0.57 25.63 16.19
C TYR A 203 1.49 25.92 17.38
N GLU A 204 2.10 24.91 17.99
CA GLU A 204 2.98 25.08 19.14
C GLU A 204 4.23 25.93 18.80
N ARG A 205 4.76 25.84 17.60
CA ARG A 205 5.85 26.73 17.12
C ARG A 205 5.42 28.19 17.00
N THR A 206 4.17 28.43 16.59
CA THR A 206 3.66 29.80 16.40
C THR A 206 3.05 30.36 17.66
N ARG A 207 2.69 29.53 18.61
CA ARG A 207 2.04 29.91 19.87
C ARG A 207 2.84 30.96 20.65
N SER A 208 4.16 30.79 20.71
CA SER A 208 5.03 31.78 21.38
C SER A 208 4.99 33.17 20.75
N LYS A 209 4.58 33.27 19.47
CA LYS A 209 4.41 34.54 18.76
C LYS A 209 3.03 35.15 18.94
N LEU A 210 2.04 34.37 19.42
CA LEU A 210 0.66 34.79 19.64
C LEU A 210 0.44 35.43 21.03
N GLY A 211 1.46 35.38 21.89
CA GLY A 211 1.39 35.91 23.26
C GLY A 211 1.36 34.82 24.33
N ALA A 212 1.65 35.20 25.58
CA ALA A 212 1.74 34.30 26.73
C ALA A 212 0.39 33.62 27.06
N ASP A 213 -0.73 34.30 26.76
CA ASP A 213 -2.09 33.83 27.05
C ASP A 213 -2.68 32.92 25.94
N ALA A 214 -1.95 32.66 24.86
CA ALA A 214 -2.44 31.79 23.80
C ALA A 214 -2.73 30.36 24.34
N PRO A 215 -3.91 29.77 24.05
CA PRO A 215 -4.31 28.47 24.60
C PRO A 215 -3.33 27.36 24.14
N THR A 216 -3.23 26.29 24.93
CA THR A 216 -2.51 25.10 24.49
C THR A 216 -3.27 24.40 23.35
N TRP A 217 -2.62 23.52 22.61
CA TRP A 217 -3.27 22.73 21.55
C TRP A 217 -4.50 21.98 22.07
N GLU A 218 -4.42 21.44 23.27
CA GLU A 218 -5.49 20.70 23.94
C GLU A 218 -6.67 21.61 24.37
N ALA A 219 -6.38 22.87 24.68
CA ALA A 219 -7.36 23.85 25.10
C ALA A 219 -8.06 24.58 23.94
N LEU A 220 -7.59 24.41 22.70
CA LEU A 220 -8.27 24.95 21.52
C LEU A 220 -9.68 24.36 21.38
N ALA A 221 -10.62 25.16 20.86
CA ALA A 221 -11.93 24.67 20.46
C ALA A 221 -11.82 23.52 19.44
N GLY A 222 -12.80 22.62 19.45
CA GLY A 222 -12.83 21.46 18.56
C GLY A 222 -12.71 21.86 17.08
N ASP A 223 -13.52 22.84 16.68
CA ASP A 223 -13.58 23.32 15.30
C ASP A 223 -12.27 23.98 14.85
N ASP A 224 -11.62 24.75 15.73
CA ASP A 224 -10.30 25.36 15.45
C ASP A 224 -9.22 24.30 15.24
N ARG A 225 -9.25 23.22 16.02
CA ARG A 225 -8.35 22.07 15.82
C ARG A 225 -8.62 21.38 14.50
N GLN A 226 -9.89 21.14 14.18
CA GLN A 226 -10.26 20.48 12.91
C GLN A 226 -9.90 21.32 11.68
N ALA A 227 -10.15 22.63 11.71
CA ALA A 227 -9.74 23.53 10.63
C ALA A 227 -8.22 23.49 10.39
N ARG A 228 -7.43 23.49 11.48
CA ARG A 228 -5.97 23.38 11.40
C ARG A 228 -5.51 22.01 10.88
N ILE A 229 -6.16 20.92 11.29
CA ILE A 229 -5.89 19.58 10.79
C ILE A 229 -6.22 19.50 9.30
N ALA A 230 -7.37 20.01 8.89
CA ALA A 230 -7.79 20.04 7.50
C ALA A 230 -6.80 20.79 6.59
N SER A 231 -6.23 21.92 7.08
CA SER A 231 -5.23 22.69 6.33
C SER A 231 -3.90 21.95 6.13
N GLU A 232 -3.61 20.93 6.92
CA GLU A 232 -2.39 20.11 6.83
C GLU A 232 -2.63 18.74 6.17
N LEU A 233 -3.85 18.47 5.69
CA LEU A 233 -4.15 17.28 4.92
C LEU A 233 -3.44 17.35 3.57
N ARG A 234 -2.48 16.43 3.34
CA ARG A 234 -1.82 16.29 2.04
C ARG A 234 -2.70 15.49 1.09
N THR A 235 -2.59 15.80 -0.20
CA THR A 235 -3.23 15.02 -1.27
C THR A 235 -2.56 13.67 -1.46
N ASP A 236 -1.24 13.61 -1.26
CA ASP A 236 -0.40 12.42 -1.36
C ASP A 236 -0.35 11.64 -0.04
N GLN A 237 -0.20 10.33 -0.16
CA GLN A 237 -0.03 9.46 1.00
C GLN A 237 1.46 9.36 1.37
N PRO A 238 1.85 9.70 2.60
CA PRO A 238 3.25 9.58 3.02
C PRO A 238 3.82 8.17 2.84
N ARG A 239 3.00 7.14 3.09
CA ARG A 239 3.37 5.74 2.87
C ARG A 239 3.68 5.44 1.40
N TYR A 240 2.94 6.04 0.47
CA TYR A 240 3.16 5.93 -0.96
C TYR A 240 4.55 6.49 -1.36
N LEU A 241 4.88 7.71 -0.91
CA LEU A 241 6.19 8.32 -1.19
C LEU A 241 7.34 7.53 -0.58
N LEU A 242 7.17 7.05 0.66
CA LEU A 242 8.15 6.19 1.30
C LEU A 242 8.34 4.87 0.56
N ALA A 243 7.26 4.25 0.08
CA ALA A 243 7.32 3.02 -0.69
C ALA A 243 8.10 3.21 -2.00
N LEU A 244 7.87 4.31 -2.72
CA LEU A 244 8.62 4.65 -3.94
C LEU A 244 10.13 4.80 -3.65
N LYS A 245 10.50 5.58 -2.64
CA LYS A 245 11.91 5.79 -2.27
C LYS A 245 12.61 4.49 -1.84
N VAL A 246 11.93 3.68 -1.04
CA VAL A 246 12.48 2.39 -0.56
C VAL A 246 12.59 1.40 -1.72
N ARG A 247 11.60 1.35 -2.61
CA ARG A 247 11.60 0.48 -3.78
C ARG A 247 12.73 0.84 -4.75
N ALA A 248 12.89 2.13 -5.03
CA ALA A 248 14.00 2.64 -5.84
C ALA A 248 15.36 2.25 -5.23
N ALA A 249 15.53 2.49 -3.93
CA ALA A 249 16.76 2.15 -3.22
C ALA A 249 17.04 0.63 -3.28
N SER A 250 16.02 -0.21 -3.06
CA SER A 250 16.19 -1.66 -3.05
C SER A 250 16.60 -2.22 -4.41
N THR A 251 15.96 -1.74 -5.49
CA THR A 251 16.25 -2.22 -6.85
C THR A 251 17.62 -1.74 -7.35
N ALA A 252 18.02 -0.51 -7.01
CA ALA A 252 19.33 0.02 -7.38
C ALA A 252 20.50 -0.59 -6.59
N SER A 253 20.24 -1.36 -5.53
CA SER A 253 21.28 -1.90 -4.63
C SER A 253 21.66 -3.33 -4.98
N GLU A 254 22.94 -3.66 -4.90
CA GLU A 254 23.50 -5.00 -5.02
C GLU A 254 23.85 -5.63 -3.67
N SER A 255 23.71 -4.89 -2.56
CA SER A 255 23.92 -5.36 -1.20
C SER A 255 23.01 -4.65 -0.20
N GLU A 256 22.85 -5.27 0.97
CA GLU A 256 22.07 -4.68 2.07
C GLU A 256 22.72 -3.39 2.60
N ALA A 257 24.04 -3.34 2.68
CA ALA A 257 24.77 -2.13 3.10
C ALA A 257 24.52 -0.96 2.13
N GLU A 258 24.58 -1.21 0.83
CA GLU A 258 24.24 -0.21 -0.21
C GLU A 258 22.78 0.25 -0.10
N PHE A 259 21.85 -0.66 0.15
CA PHE A 259 20.44 -0.33 0.36
C PHE A 259 20.24 0.68 1.49
N VAL A 260 20.89 0.46 2.63
CA VAL A 260 20.85 1.40 3.76
C VAL A 260 21.40 2.76 3.36
N ARG A 261 22.54 2.81 2.68
CA ARG A 261 23.16 4.06 2.24
C ARG A 261 22.29 4.82 1.24
N ARG A 262 21.67 4.11 0.26
CA ARG A 262 20.75 4.72 -0.71
C ARG A 262 19.49 5.30 -0.06
N MET A 263 18.88 4.60 0.88
CA MET A 263 17.74 5.15 1.63
C MET A 263 18.13 6.42 2.38
N ARG A 264 19.27 6.44 3.06
CA ARG A 264 19.77 7.62 3.77
C ARG A 264 20.07 8.78 2.81
N ARG A 265 20.63 8.49 1.65
CA ARG A 265 20.92 9.48 0.60
C ARG A 265 19.65 10.07 -0.01
N SER A 266 18.56 9.33 -0.09
CA SER A 266 17.24 9.85 -0.50
C SER A 266 16.51 10.65 0.59
N GLY A 267 17.21 11.00 1.69
CA GLY A 267 16.69 11.84 2.76
C GLY A 267 15.87 11.11 3.82
N LEU A 268 15.79 9.77 3.76
CA LEU A 268 15.04 9.00 4.73
C LEU A 268 15.78 8.85 6.06
N LEU A 269 15.02 8.90 7.14
CA LEU A 269 15.47 8.37 8.43
C LEU A 269 15.27 6.85 8.41
N VAL A 270 16.28 6.12 8.87
CA VAL A 270 16.31 4.66 8.80
C VAL A 270 16.71 4.09 10.14
N ARG A 271 16.01 3.06 10.60
CA ARG A 271 16.38 2.34 11.83
C ARG A 271 16.18 0.83 11.66
N PRO A 272 17.12 0.01 12.16
CA PRO A 272 16.96 -1.44 12.19
C PRO A 272 16.00 -1.90 13.29
N ARG A 273 15.40 -3.08 13.08
CA ARG A 273 14.76 -3.88 14.12
C ARG A 273 15.64 -5.09 14.36
N TYR A 274 16.05 -5.28 15.61
CA TYR A 274 16.88 -6.41 16.01
C TYR A 274 16.05 -7.62 16.44
N ALA A 275 16.66 -8.79 16.45
CA ALA A 275 16.15 -9.95 17.16
C ALA A 275 16.13 -9.68 18.67
N ASP A 276 15.23 -10.34 19.39
CA ASP A 276 15.08 -10.15 20.83
C ASP A 276 16.40 -10.48 21.55
N GLY A 277 16.82 -9.55 22.43
CA GLY A 277 18.08 -9.66 23.19
C GLY A 277 19.36 -9.49 22.36
N ARG A 278 19.29 -9.17 21.06
CA ARG A 278 20.44 -9.02 20.17
C ARG A 278 20.57 -7.60 19.64
N THR A 279 21.81 -7.17 19.37
CA THR A 279 22.10 -5.86 18.75
C THR A 279 22.86 -5.97 17.42
N ASP A 280 23.17 -7.19 17.03
CA ASP A 280 23.91 -7.58 15.84
C ASP A 280 23.05 -8.30 14.80
N VAL A 281 21.92 -8.92 15.21
CA VAL A 281 21.02 -9.63 14.32
C VAL A 281 19.84 -8.75 13.95
N ILE A 282 19.79 -8.32 12.69
CA ILE A 282 18.75 -7.44 12.16
C ILE A 282 17.70 -8.28 11.44
N THR A 283 16.46 -8.22 11.94
CA THR A 283 15.29 -8.97 11.43
C THR A 283 14.38 -8.13 10.55
N GLY A 284 14.55 -6.81 10.57
CA GLY A 284 13.71 -5.90 9.80
C GLY A 284 14.19 -4.45 9.95
N TYR A 285 13.40 -3.54 9.39
CA TYR A 285 13.71 -2.11 9.45
C TYR A 285 12.43 -1.27 9.46
N SER A 286 12.60 -0.01 9.82
CA SER A 286 11.58 1.03 9.64
C SER A 286 12.22 2.27 9.04
N VAL A 287 11.42 2.98 8.25
CA VAL A 287 11.80 4.25 7.63
C VAL A 287 10.78 5.33 7.97
N ALA A 288 11.25 6.58 7.96
CA ALA A 288 10.41 7.76 8.10
C ALA A 288 10.94 8.89 7.20
N GLU A 289 10.06 9.78 6.78
CA GLU A 289 10.50 11.06 6.22
C GLU A 289 11.17 11.88 7.32
N ARG A 290 12.09 12.76 6.93
CA ARG A 290 12.69 13.72 7.87
C ARG A 290 11.63 14.72 8.30
N PRO A 291 11.26 14.79 9.59
CA PRO A 291 10.21 15.67 10.07
C PRO A 291 10.67 17.13 10.03
N GLN A 292 9.72 18.04 9.95
CA GLN A 292 9.99 19.46 10.16
C GLN A 292 10.31 19.72 11.63
N ALA A 293 10.90 20.88 11.92
CA ALA A 293 11.24 21.26 13.29
C ALA A 293 10.00 21.20 14.20
N GLY A 294 10.10 20.48 15.31
CA GLY A 294 9.01 20.28 16.26
C GLY A 294 8.06 19.10 15.98
N GLU A 295 8.20 18.45 14.81
CA GLU A 295 7.44 17.23 14.49
C GLU A 295 8.19 15.98 14.95
N ARG A 296 7.43 14.92 15.23
CA ARG A 296 8.00 13.59 15.46
C ARG A 296 7.97 12.77 14.17
N PRO A 297 9.02 12.02 13.85
CA PRO A 297 9.01 11.16 12.67
C PRO A 297 7.96 10.05 12.82
N ILE A 298 7.21 9.79 11.75
CA ILE A 298 6.26 8.68 11.67
C ILE A 298 6.93 7.52 10.97
N TRP A 299 7.06 6.40 11.67
CA TRP A 299 7.85 5.26 11.24
C TRP A 299 7.00 4.18 10.59
N TYR A 300 7.42 3.72 9.42
CA TYR A 300 6.81 2.60 8.71
C TYR A 300 7.80 1.45 8.55
N GLY A 301 7.41 0.26 8.97
CA GLY A 301 8.19 -0.95 8.66
C GLY A 301 8.11 -1.31 7.19
N GLY A 302 9.14 -1.94 6.63
CA GLY A 302 9.18 -2.35 5.22
C GLY A 302 7.93 -3.11 4.78
N GLY A 303 7.44 -4.04 5.61
CA GLY A 303 6.20 -4.76 5.33
C GLY A 303 4.91 -3.90 5.33
N HIS A 304 4.94 -2.70 5.91
CA HIS A 304 3.86 -1.70 5.80
C HIS A 304 3.88 -0.95 4.47
N LEU A 305 5.05 -0.83 3.86
CA LEU A 305 5.24 -0.20 2.55
C LEU A 305 4.92 -1.15 1.40
N GLY A 306 5.25 -2.43 1.56
CA GLY A 306 4.97 -3.49 0.62
C GLY A 306 5.43 -4.83 1.17
N ARG A 307 4.76 -5.92 0.81
CA ARG A 307 5.19 -7.26 1.24
C ARG A 307 6.55 -7.65 0.67
N ASP A 308 6.82 -7.19 -0.54
CA ASP A 308 8.08 -7.34 -1.25
C ASP A 308 9.22 -6.51 -0.65
N LEU A 309 8.91 -5.51 0.18
CA LEU A 309 9.86 -4.62 0.84
C LEU A 309 10.20 -5.06 2.28
N THR A 310 9.80 -6.25 2.71
CA THR A 310 10.31 -6.82 3.97
C THR A 310 11.77 -7.19 3.84
N LEU A 311 12.58 -6.98 4.89
CA LEU A 311 14.02 -7.25 4.83
C LEU A 311 14.37 -8.69 4.40
N PRO A 312 13.67 -9.75 4.89
CA PRO A 312 13.92 -11.10 4.40
C PRO A 312 13.70 -11.25 2.88
N ARG A 313 12.68 -10.57 2.32
CA ARG A 313 12.43 -10.60 0.87
C ARG A 313 13.48 -9.85 0.07
N LEU A 314 13.99 -8.75 0.60
CA LEU A 314 15.05 -7.99 -0.05
C LEU A 314 16.36 -8.77 -0.07
N ARG A 315 16.68 -9.46 1.03
CA ARG A 315 17.86 -10.33 1.15
C ARG A 315 17.87 -11.48 0.14
N ASP A 316 16.71 -11.96 -0.30
CA ASP A 316 16.63 -12.98 -1.35
C ASP A 316 17.28 -12.49 -2.67
N GLY A 317 17.37 -11.18 -2.89
CA GLY A 317 17.96 -10.56 -4.09
C GLY A 317 19.46 -10.25 -4.00
N TRP A 318 20.05 -10.33 -2.80
CA TRP A 318 21.45 -9.94 -2.54
C TRP A 318 22.32 -11.15 -2.21
N PRO A 319 23.67 -11.04 -2.42
CA PRO A 319 24.60 -12.08 -2.00
C PRO A 319 24.57 -12.27 -0.48
N ASP A 320 24.46 -13.51 -0.04
CA ASP A 320 24.52 -13.90 1.37
C ASP A 320 25.96 -14.28 1.73
N THR A 321 26.71 -13.32 2.24
CA THR A 321 28.13 -13.49 2.65
C THR A 321 28.35 -12.93 4.06
N VAL A 322 29.29 -13.52 4.79
CA VAL A 322 29.62 -13.08 6.15
C VAL A 322 30.11 -11.63 6.15
N THR A 323 30.94 -11.26 5.19
CA THR A 323 31.44 -9.87 5.05
C THR A 323 30.30 -8.90 4.76
N GLY A 324 29.41 -9.24 3.80
CA GLY A 324 28.25 -8.40 3.46
C GLY A 324 27.28 -8.23 4.64
N ALA A 325 27.10 -9.26 5.45
CA ALA A 325 26.28 -9.18 6.67
C ALA A 325 26.90 -8.25 7.72
N SER A 326 28.23 -8.29 7.89
CA SER A 326 28.95 -7.38 8.81
C SER A 326 28.87 -5.93 8.33
N GLU A 327 29.14 -5.68 7.05
CA GLU A 327 29.02 -4.33 6.46
C GLU A 327 27.61 -3.77 6.59
N ALA A 328 26.61 -4.61 6.36
CA ALA A 328 25.20 -4.21 6.54
C ALA A 328 24.91 -3.85 7.99
N ALA A 329 25.36 -4.66 8.96
CA ALA A 329 25.15 -4.38 10.37
C ALA A 329 25.79 -3.04 10.80
N ASP A 330 26.97 -2.75 10.29
CA ASP A 330 27.68 -1.48 10.57
C ASP A 330 26.91 -0.28 10.00
N GLU A 331 26.41 -0.36 8.75
CA GLU A 331 25.62 0.70 8.14
C GLU A 331 24.27 0.91 8.85
N TRP A 332 23.57 -0.18 9.25
CA TRP A 332 22.36 -0.09 10.05
C TRP A 332 22.61 0.58 11.41
N ASN A 333 23.69 0.22 12.08
CA ASN A 333 24.08 0.81 13.36
C ASN A 333 24.46 2.29 13.21
N ALA A 334 25.18 2.65 12.15
CA ALA A 334 25.50 4.03 11.84
C ALA A 334 24.22 4.85 11.54
N ALA A 335 23.27 4.28 10.79
CA ALA A 335 21.98 4.90 10.50
C ALA A 335 21.16 5.18 11.77
N LYS A 336 21.05 4.17 12.67
CA LYS A 336 20.34 4.30 13.95
C LYS A 336 20.90 5.42 14.83
N ARG A 337 22.22 5.56 14.83
CA ARG A 337 22.94 6.56 15.65
C ARG A 337 23.08 7.93 14.97
N GLY A 338 22.52 8.12 13.77
CA GLY A 338 22.67 9.35 12.99
C GLY A 338 24.12 9.66 12.57
N ARG A 339 25.00 8.66 12.59
CA ARG A 339 26.42 8.81 12.20
C ARG A 339 26.56 8.87 10.68
N ARG A 340 27.71 9.29 10.17
CA ARG A 340 28.06 9.21 8.75
C ARG A 340 28.03 7.75 8.27
N VAL A 341 27.91 7.54 6.94
CA VAL A 341 28.07 6.22 6.33
C VAL A 341 29.45 5.64 6.67
N VAL A 342 29.50 4.33 6.86
CA VAL A 342 30.73 3.65 7.28
C VAL A 342 31.67 3.52 6.09
N ALA A 343 31.18 2.97 4.97
CA ALA A 343 31.97 2.74 3.77
C ALA A 343 31.16 3.16 2.53
N PRO A 344 31.34 4.40 2.01
CA PRO A 344 30.69 4.82 0.78
C PRO A 344 31.07 3.88 -0.37
N GLY A 345 30.07 3.46 -1.14
CA GLY A 345 30.22 2.60 -2.31
C GLY A 345 29.86 3.33 -3.61
N ARG A 346 29.49 2.54 -4.64
CA ARG A 346 29.13 3.05 -5.97
C ARG A 346 27.96 4.05 -5.98
N GLU A 347 27.12 4.06 -4.95
CA GLU A 347 26.04 5.03 -4.81
C GLU A 347 26.56 6.47 -4.58
N ALA A 348 27.81 6.63 -4.16
CA ALA A 348 28.44 7.93 -3.92
C ALA A 348 29.04 8.55 -5.21
N SER A 349 29.33 7.72 -6.21
CA SER A 349 29.95 8.15 -7.48
C SER A 349 28.88 8.49 -8.52
N GLU A 350 29.22 9.32 -9.48
CA GLU A 350 28.44 9.51 -10.69
C GLU A 350 28.68 8.33 -11.64
N PRO A 351 27.61 7.75 -12.21
CA PRO A 351 27.78 6.67 -13.18
C PRO A 351 28.46 7.18 -14.45
N ASP A 352 29.37 6.36 -14.99
CA ASP A 352 29.98 6.60 -16.29
C ASP A 352 28.89 6.63 -17.39
N PRO A 353 28.88 7.64 -18.27
CA PRO A 353 27.95 7.75 -19.39
C PRO A 353 27.93 6.49 -20.30
N GLU A 354 29.07 5.82 -20.50
CA GLU A 354 29.16 4.59 -21.31
C GLU A 354 28.35 3.42 -20.74
N LEU A 355 28.06 3.44 -19.44
CA LEU A 355 27.23 2.44 -18.79
C LEU A 355 25.78 2.44 -19.31
N TRP A 356 25.29 3.54 -19.86
CA TRP A 356 23.93 3.61 -20.38
C TRP A 356 23.72 2.67 -21.56
N ASP A 357 24.61 2.65 -22.53
CA ASP A 357 24.53 1.76 -23.69
C ASP A 357 24.68 0.31 -23.27
N LYS A 358 25.61 0.01 -22.39
CA LYS A 358 25.79 -1.32 -21.82
C LYS A 358 24.53 -1.82 -21.13
N ARG A 359 23.91 -1.02 -20.26
CA ARG A 359 22.70 -1.40 -19.53
C ARG A 359 21.48 -1.52 -20.45
N ASN A 360 21.37 -0.68 -21.48
CA ASN A 360 20.35 -0.83 -22.51
C ASN A 360 20.46 -2.17 -23.25
N ALA A 361 21.67 -2.56 -23.64
CA ALA A 361 21.91 -3.86 -24.29
C ALA A 361 21.56 -5.03 -23.35
N GLU A 362 21.96 -4.97 -22.08
CA GLU A 362 21.64 -5.99 -21.08
C GLU A 362 20.13 -6.12 -20.84
N LEU A 363 19.39 -5.00 -20.82
CA LEU A 363 17.92 -5.02 -20.72
C LEU A 363 17.27 -5.63 -21.96
N SER A 364 17.75 -5.30 -23.15
CA SER A 364 17.26 -5.92 -24.39
C SER A 364 17.43 -7.44 -24.35
N GLN A 365 18.60 -7.92 -23.96
CA GLN A 365 18.85 -9.36 -23.79
C GLN A 365 17.94 -10.00 -22.72
N LEU A 366 17.63 -9.27 -21.66
CA LEU A 366 16.67 -9.74 -20.64
C LEU A 366 15.28 -9.90 -21.25
N VAL A 367 14.78 -8.90 -21.99
CA VAL A 367 13.47 -8.97 -22.67
C VAL A 367 13.41 -10.21 -23.59
N ASP A 368 14.45 -10.48 -24.35
CA ASP A 368 14.50 -11.65 -25.22
C ASP A 368 14.46 -12.97 -24.45
N ARG A 369 15.18 -13.05 -23.32
CA ARG A 369 15.12 -14.24 -22.44
C ARG A 369 13.74 -14.44 -21.81
N LEU A 370 13.01 -13.36 -21.49
CA LEU A 370 11.68 -13.46 -20.89
C LEU A 370 10.65 -14.13 -21.81
N ARG A 371 10.87 -14.11 -23.14
CA ARG A 371 10.01 -14.80 -24.11
C ARG A 371 10.02 -16.34 -23.94
N SER A 372 11.05 -16.88 -23.31
CA SER A 372 11.17 -18.32 -23.04
C SER A 372 10.68 -18.72 -21.62
N ILE A 373 10.28 -17.76 -20.80
CA ILE A 373 9.79 -18.04 -19.43
C ILE A 373 8.33 -18.51 -19.51
N PRO A 374 7.98 -19.64 -18.89
CA PRO A 374 6.61 -20.11 -18.82
C PRO A 374 5.68 -19.06 -18.17
N VAL A 375 4.48 -18.90 -18.71
CA VAL A 375 3.50 -17.90 -18.22
C VAL A 375 2.98 -18.22 -16.81
N ASP A 376 3.06 -19.47 -16.39
CA ASP A 376 2.70 -19.98 -15.07
C ASP A 376 3.84 -19.88 -14.03
N ASP A 377 5.05 -19.48 -14.44
CA ASP A 377 6.15 -19.14 -13.52
C ASP A 377 5.92 -17.79 -12.86
N ARG A 378 4.93 -17.77 -11.95
CA ARG A 378 4.49 -16.57 -11.24
C ARG A 378 5.60 -15.89 -10.47
N ASP A 379 6.55 -16.64 -9.93
CA ASP A 379 7.63 -16.11 -9.10
C ASP A 379 8.62 -15.29 -9.94
N THR A 380 8.97 -15.79 -11.12
CA THR A 380 9.82 -15.05 -12.06
C THR A 380 9.12 -13.79 -12.54
N TRP A 381 7.85 -13.87 -12.96
CA TRP A 381 7.08 -12.70 -13.40
C TRP A 381 6.86 -11.67 -12.30
N ALA A 382 6.57 -12.10 -11.07
CA ALA A 382 6.49 -11.20 -9.92
C ALA A 382 7.83 -10.50 -9.62
N THR A 383 8.95 -11.21 -9.83
CA THR A 383 10.29 -10.63 -9.65
C THR A 383 10.60 -9.60 -10.72
N VAL A 384 10.29 -9.88 -11.98
CA VAL A 384 10.46 -8.92 -13.10
C VAL A 384 9.60 -7.68 -12.86
N ALA A 385 8.32 -7.85 -12.53
CA ALA A 385 7.42 -6.73 -12.25
C ALA A 385 7.92 -5.87 -11.08
N ARG A 386 8.38 -6.50 -9.99
CA ARG A 386 8.93 -5.79 -8.82
C ARG A 386 10.17 -4.98 -9.18
N GLN A 387 11.11 -5.58 -9.91
CA GLN A 387 12.36 -4.91 -10.28
C GLN A 387 12.09 -3.77 -11.28
N THR A 388 11.22 -3.99 -12.25
CA THR A 388 10.81 -2.93 -13.19
C THR A 388 10.12 -1.78 -12.47
N ALA A 389 9.21 -2.07 -11.53
CA ALA A 389 8.61 -1.05 -10.69
C ALA A 389 9.65 -0.24 -9.89
N GLY A 390 10.70 -0.91 -9.39
CA GLY A 390 11.80 -0.26 -8.70
C GLY A 390 12.63 0.66 -9.61
N ALA A 391 12.87 0.27 -10.85
CA ALA A 391 13.56 1.11 -11.83
C ALA A 391 12.74 2.35 -12.19
N LEU A 392 11.42 2.21 -12.38
CA LEU A 392 10.51 3.34 -12.58
C LEU A 392 10.45 4.26 -11.36
N ALA A 393 10.42 3.70 -10.16
CA ALA A 393 10.46 4.48 -8.92
C ALA A 393 11.80 5.24 -8.76
N ALA A 394 12.92 4.64 -9.15
CA ALA A 394 14.23 5.31 -9.15
C ALA A 394 14.25 6.50 -10.11
N TRP A 395 13.65 6.33 -11.27
CA TRP A 395 13.55 7.40 -12.25
C TRP A 395 12.60 8.51 -11.79
N SER A 396 11.41 8.16 -11.30
CA SER A 396 10.47 9.12 -10.71
C SER A 396 11.12 9.97 -9.62
N ASN A 397 11.78 9.34 -8.65
CA ASN A 397 12.48 10.07 -7.58
C ASN A 397 13.61 11.00 -8.08
N ALA A 398 14.16 10.74 -9.25
CA ALA A 398 15.21 11.54 -9.84
C ALA A 398 14.67 12.69 -10.70
N THR A 399 13.53 12.55 -11.36
CA THR A 399 13.07 13.47 -12.40
C THR A 399 11.72 14.11 -12.14
N GLU A 400 10.88 13.52 -11.30
CA GLU A 400 9.58 14.07 -10.94
C GLU A 400 9.70 14.84 -9.62
N GLU A 401 9.50 16.15 -9.64
CA GLU A 401 9.50 16.99 -8.43
C GLU A 401 8.37 16.58 -7.47
N THR A 402 7.23 16.27 -8.03
CA THR A 402 6.10 15.64 -7.35
C THR A 402 5.78 14.31 -8.06
N PRO A 403 5.31 13.26 -7.35
CA PRO A 403 4.98 11.99 -7.96
C PRO A 403 4.02 12.14 -9.15
N GLY A 404 4.46 11.75 -10.32
CA GLY A 404 3.75 11.85 -11.58
C GLY A 404 3.48 10.49 -12.22
N ASP A 405 3.57 10.44 -13.54
CA ASP A 405 3.27 9.25 -14.33
C ASP A 405 4.24 8.07 -14.08
N LEU A 406 5.53 8.36 -13.84
CA LEU A 406 6.52 7.33 -13.49
C LEU A 406 6.22 6.72 -12.11
N ALA A 407 5.91 7.57 -11.12
CA ALA A 407 5.53 7.12 -9.79
C ALA A 407 4.27 6.24 -9.82
N ALA A 408 3.25 6.67 -10.55
CA ALA A 408 1.99 5.93 -10.66
C ALA A 408 2.18 4.60 -11.41
N ALA A 409 2.98 4.58 -12.47
CA ALA A 409 3.34 3.35 -13.18
C ALA A 409 4.12 2.37 -12.29
N ALA A 410 5.07 2.88 -11.49
CA ALA A 410 5.82 2.09 -10.52
C ALA A 410 4.90 1.45 -9.47
N ASP A 411 3.94 2.21 -8.95
CA ASP A 411 2.99 1.72 -7.96
C ASP A 411 2.06 0.64 -8.54
N ALA A 412 1.46 0.88 -9.71
CA ALA A 412 0.58 -0.09 -10.38
C ALA A 412 1.31 -1.40 -10.66
N LEU A 413 2.53 -1.33 -11.23
CA LEU A 413 3.34 -2.51 -11.51
C LEU A 413 3.78 -3.22 -10.22
N SER A 414 4.09 -2.47 -9.15
CA SER A 414 4.45 -3.07 -7.86
C SER A 414 3.30 -3.85 -7.23
N ARG A 415 2.07 -3.37 -7.38
CA ARG A 415 0.87 -4.09 -6.90
C ARG A 415 0.73 -5.43 -7.62
N SER A 416 1.01 -5.46 -8.91
CA SER A 416 0.97 -6.70 -9.68
C SER A 416 1.99 -7.74 -9.20
N ALA A 417 3.07 -7.31 -8.57
CA ALA A 417 4.15 -8.15 -8.06
C ALA A 417 3.95 -8.64 -6.61
N GLN A 418 2.90 -8.21 -5.91
CA GLN A 418 2.66 -8.62 -4.53
C GLN A 418 2.18 -10.07 -4.48
N THR A 419 2.86 -10.90 -3.70
CA THR A 419 2.50 -12.30 -3.48
C THR A 419 2.32 -12.60 -2.00
N TYR A 420 1.43 -13.54 -1.67
CA TYR A 420 1.20 -13.99 -0.29
C TYR A 420 2.25 -15.01 0.15
N ARG A 421 2.67 -15.88 -0.75
CA ARG A 421 3.65 -16.92 -0.47
C ARG A 421 5.06 -16.36 -0.50
N ARG A 422 5.95 -16.97 0.25
CA ARG A 422 7.37 -16.72 0.13
C ARG A 422 7.78 -17.28 -1.23
N THR A 423 8.29 -16.42 -2.10
CA THR A 423 8.87 -16.85 -3.37
C THR A 423 10.09 -17.72 -3.08
N VAL A 424 10.13 -18.89 -3.68
CA VAL A 424 11.36 -19.67 -3.75
C VAL A 424 12.37 -18.81 -4.49
N LYS A 425 13.66 -18.87 -4.10
CA LYS A 425 14.73 -18.10 -4.76
C LYS A 425 14.60 -18.32 -6.28
N PRO A 426 14.24 -17.31 -7.08
CA PRO A 426 14.00 -17.53 -8.50
C PRO A 426 15.29 -18.04 -9.10
N GLN A 427 15.20 -19.04 -9.97
CA GLN A 427 16.32 -19.45 -10.78
C GLN A 427 16.78 -18.21 -11.54
N LYS A 428 18.04 -17.81 -11.32
CA LYS A 428 18.70 -16.58 -11.78
C LYS A 428 18.15 -16.01 -13.09
N ALA A 429 17.06 -15.25 -13.02
CA ALA A 429 16.41 -14.64 -14.18
C ALA A 429 17.20 -13.45 -14.78
N GLY A 430 18.45 -13.24 -14.33
CA GLY A 430 19.30 -12.17 -14.86
C GLY A 430 18.81 -10.76 -14.57
N THR A 431 18.04 -10.57 -13.51
CA THR A 431 17.46 -9.27 -13.10
C THR A 431 18.52 -8.23 -12.68
N VAL A 432 19.78 -8.61 -12.59
CA VAL A 432 20.92 -7.70 -12.37
C VAL A 432 20.94 -6.55 -13.41
N ALA A 433 20.48 -6.81 -14.64
CA ALA A 433 20.36 -5.78 -15.67
C ALA A 433 19.40 -4.65 -15.23
N ILE A 434 18.28 -4.99 -14.58
CA ILE A 434 17.29 -4.01 -14.10
C ILE A 434 17.86 -3.22 -12.92
N SER A 435 18.62 -3.85 -12.03
CA SER A 435 19.32 -3.16 -10.93
C SER A 435 20.32 -2.14 -11.47
N GLY A 436 21.10 -2.50 -12.47
CA GLY A 436 22.01 -1.58 -13.14
C GLY A 436 21.30 -0.39 -13.80
N ALA A 437 20.17 -0.64 -14.46
CA ALA A 437 19.33 0.41 -15.04
C ALA A 437 18.74 1.33 -13.96
N ALA A 438 18.23 0.77 -12.86
CA ALA A 438 17.71 1.56 -11.75
C ALA A 438 18.76 2.48 -11.12
N MET A 439 20.00 2.02 -11.03
CA MET A 439 21.13 2.84 -10.57
C MET A 439 21.37 4.04 -11.49
N LEU A 440 21.37 3.83 -12.82
CA LEU A 440 21.54 4.91 -13.79
C LEU A 440 20.36 5.89 -13.75
N LEU A 441 19.13 5.38 -13.71
CA LEU A 441 17.91 6.17 -13.64
C LEU A 441 17.84 7.03 -12.37
N ALA A 442 18.36 6.54 -11.25
CA ALA A 442 18.48 7.31 -10.02
C ALA A 442 19.42 8.54 -10.15
N SER A 443 20.27 8.56 -11.15
CA SER A 443 21.17 9.68 -11.46
C SER A 443 20.67 10.59 -12.60
N ALA A 444 19.54 10.26 -13.23
CA ALA A 444 19.06 10.93 -14.43
C ALA A 444 18.86 12.45 -14.29
N ALA A 445 18.49 12.94 -13.10
CA ALA A 445 18.32 14.37 -12.83
C ALA A 445 19.61 15.18 -12.87
N ARG A 446 20.78 14.54 -12.77
CA ARG A 446 22.07 15.23 -12.70
C ARG A 446 22.63 15.60 -14.07
N GLY A 447 21.99 15.14 -15.15
CA GLY A 447 22.45 15.39 -16.53
C GLY A 447 23.61 14.49 -16.95
N GLY A 448 24.18 14.77 -18.13
CA GLY A 448 25.37 14.07 -18.65
C GLY A 448 25.10 12.94 -19.64
N GLN A 449 23.94 12.29 -19.60
CA GLN A 449 23.63 11.11 -20.42
C GLN A 449 22.83 11.41 -21.71
N GLY A 450 22.31 12.62 -21.87
CA GLY A 450 21.54 13.03 -23.05
C GLY A 450 20.14 12.36 -23.17
N ALA A 451 19.25 13.02 -23.92
CA ALA A 451 17.86 12.58 -24.10
C ALA A 451 17.74 11.21 -24.84
N VAL A 452 18.68 10.90 -25.74
CA VAL A 452 18.68 9.67 -26.53
C VAL A 452 18.86 8.42 -25.65
N ALA A 453 19.82 8.47 -24.70
CA ALA A 453 20.07 7.38 -23.78
C ALA A 453 18.86 7.11 -22.86
N GLN A 454 18.22 8.17 -22.35
CA GLN A 454 17.00 8.06 -21.58
C GLN A 454 15.83 7.49 -22.39
N ALA A 455 15.66 7.95 -23.65
CA ALA A 455 14.64 7.42 -24.56
C ALA A 455 14.86 5.94 -24.92
N ALA A 456 16.10 5.49 -25.03
CA ALA A 456 16.41 4.08 -25.20
C ALA A 456 16.03 3.26 -23.95
N MET A 457 16.32 3.76 -22.77
CA MET A 457 16.00 3.11 -21.50
C MET A 457 14.49 2.97 -21.31
N ILE A 458 13.69 4.00 -21.61
CA ILE A 458 12.22 3.92 -21.47
C ILE A 458 11.63 2.89 -22.43
N ARG A 459 12.16 2.74 -23.64
CA ARG A 459 11.73 1.69 -24.55
C ARG A 459 11.92 0.29 -23.97
N GLN A 460 13.03 0.04 -23.29
CA GLN A 460 13.26 -1.25 -22.63
C GLN A 460 12.31 -1.47 -21.44
N LEU A 461 12.06 -0.44 -20.65
CA LEU A 461 11.10 -0.54 -19.54
C LEU A 461 9.66 -0.77 -20.04
N LEU A 462 9.27 -0.15 -21.17
CA LEU A 462 8.00 -0.44 -21.84
C LEU A 462 7.93 -1.90 -22.29
N ARG A 463 8.99 -2.44 -22.89
CA ARG A 463 9.05 -3.86 -23.29
C ARG A 463 8.94 -4.80 -22.10
N LEU A 464 9.62 -4.52 -21.00
CA LEU A 464 9.50 -5.30 -19.76
C LEU A 464 8.07 -5.25 -19.19
N THR A 465 7.45 -4.07 -19.18
CA THR A 465 6.06 -3.90 -18.74
C THR A 465 5.10 -4.68 -19.65
N GLN A 466 5.34 -4.65 -20.97
CA GLN A 466 4.56 -5.43 -21.92
C GLN A 466 4.67 -6.93 -21.67
N ALA A 467 5.88 -7.43 -21.44
CA ALA A 467 6.08 -8.85 -21.15
C ALA A 467 5.33 -9.30 -19.88
N VAL A 468 5.32 -8.47 -18.83
CA VAL A 468 4.54 -8.74 -17.60
C VAL A 468 3.04 -8.72 -17.90
N TYR A 469 2.59 -7.80 -18.74
CA TYR A 469 1.18 -7.72 -19.18
C TYR A 469 0.78 -8.99 -19.94
N ASP A 470 1.56 -9.39 -20.94
CA ASP A 470 1.28 -10.56 -21.78
C ASP A 470 1.24 -11.85 -20.94
N ALA A 471 2.17 -11.99 -19.98
CA ALA A 471 2.15 -13.10 -19.04
C ALA A 471 0.90 -13.08 -18.14
N SER A 472 0.43 -11.90 -17.70
CA SER A 472 -0.79 -11.78 -16.89
C SER A 472 -2.04 -12.14 -17.69
N VAL A 473 -2.14 -11.73 -18.97
CA VAL A 473 -3.22 -12.13 -19.89
C VAL A 473 -3.22 -13.64 -20.08
N ALA A 474 -2.08 -14.22 -20.44
CA ALA A 474 -1.95 -15.64 -20.68
C ALA A 474 -2.23 -16.51 -19.43
N ALA A 475 -1.95 -15.97 -18.24
CA ALA A 475 -2.29 -16.60 -16.96
C ALA A 475 -3.77 -16.41 -16.54
N GLY A 476 -4.62 -15.79 -17.36
CA GLY A 476 -6.04 -15.55 -17.08
C GLY A 476 -6.29 -14.48 -16.02
N GLN A 477 -5.35 -13.56 -15.80
CA GLN A 477 -5.43 -12.51 -14.78
C GLN A 477 -5.96 -11.20 -15.40
N ALA A 478 -7.21 -11.21 -15.88
CA ALA A 478 -7.79 -10.15 -16.68
C ALA A 478 -7.74 -8.76 -16.02
N ARG A 479 -8.11 -8.65 -14.74
CA ARG A 479 -8.08 -7.37 -14.01
C ARG A 479 -6.68 -6.82 -13.85
N GLN A 480 -5.70 -7.68 -13.60
CA GLN A 480 -4.31 -7.25 -13.51
C GLN A 480 -3.77 -6.80 -14.86
N ALA A 481 -4.09 -7.53 -15.93
CA ALA A 481 -3.75 -7.12 -17.27
C ALA A 481 -4.37 -5.75 -17.61
N GLN A 482 -5.63 -5.52 -17.22
CA GLN A 482 -6.29 -4.23 -17.39
C GLN A 482 -5.57 -3.11 -16.63
N LEU A 483 -5.25 -3.29 -15.34
CA LEU A 483 -4.50 -2.30 -14.56
C LEU A 483 -3.13 -1.98 -15.16
N LEU A 484 -2.42 -3.00 -15.63
CA LEU A 484 -1.13 -2.81 -16.29
C LEU A 484 -1.27 -2.07 -17.63
N ALA A 485 -2.33 -2.33 -18.39
CA ALA A 485 -2.58 -1.63 -19.64
C ALA A 485 -2.95 -0.16 -19.41
N GLU A 486 -3.91 0.11 -18.55
CA GLU A 486 -4.43 1.45 -18.31
C GLU A 486 -3.46 2.33 -17.50
N ASP A 487 -2.99 1.83 -16.35
CA ASP A 487 -2.22 2.64 -15.41
C ASP A 487 -0.72 2.65 -15.70
N THR A 488 -0.16 1.57 -16.24
CA THR A 488 1.29 1.52 -16.43
C THR A 488 1.68 1.90 -17.85
N ARG A 489 1.16 1.22 -18.85
CA ARG A 489 1.55 1.43 -20.26
C ARG A 489 1.18 2.82 -20.77
N ALA A 490 -0.07 3.24 -20.56
CA ALA A 490 -0.53 4.56 -21.01
C ALA A 490 0.29 5.70 -20.40
N ARG A 491 0.67 5.58 -19.13
CA ARG A 491 1.51 6.58 -18.45
C ARG A 491 2.94 6.60 -19.00
N LEU A 492 3.55 5.45 -19.22
CA LEU A 492 4.91 5.37 -19.78
C LEU A 492 4.96 5.89 -21.21
N VAL A 493 3.89 5.72 -22.01
CA VAL A 493 3.77 6.33 -23.33
C VAL A 493 3.76 7.85 -23.23
N ARG A 494 2.98 8.42 -22.30
CA ARG A 494 2.99 9.88 -22.08
C ARG A 494 4.37 10.40 -21.65
N VAL A 495 5.05 9.70 -20.76
CA VAL A 495 6.42 10.07 -20.35
C VAL A 495 7.36 10.05 -21.55
N ARG A 496 7.30 9.02 -22.38
CA ARG A 496 8.09 8.95 -23.62
C ARG A 496 7.82 10.12 -24.56
N ASP A 497 6.53 10.44 -24.76
CA ASP A 497 6.12 11.49 -25.71
C ASP A 497 6.44 12.91 -25.19
N ALA A 498 6.57 13.08 -23.87
CA ALA A 498 7.02 14.32 -23.24
C ALA A 498 8.55 14.50 -23.27
N MET A 499 9.33 13.48 -23.65
CA MET A 499 10.77 13.60 -23.74
C MET A 499 11.18 14.44 -24.96
N PRO A 500 12.23 15.29 -24.85
CA PRO A 500 12.73 16.05 -25.99
C PRO A 500 13.08 15.12 -27.15
N SER A 501 12.54 15.42 -28.34
CA SER A 501 12.90 14.70 -29.55
C SER A 501 14.37 15.00 -29.89
N PRO A 502 15.16 14.03 -30.35
CA PRO A 502 16.55 14.28 -30.74
C PRO A 502 16.72 15.33 -31.84
N ALA A 503 15.64 15.72 -32.51
CA ALA A 503 15.63 16.78 -33.53
C ALA A 503 15.68 18.21 -32.98
N THR A 504 15.53 18.44 -31.68
CA THR A 504 15.50 19.79 -31.05
C THR A 504 16.77 20.15 -30.27
N ALA A 505 17.80 19.32 -30.28
CA ALA A 505 19.09 19.70 -29.73
C ALA A 505 19.80 20.62 -30.74
N THR A 506 19.71 21.93 -30.54
CA THR A 506 20.43 22.96 -31.28
C THR A 506 21.93 22.65 -31.27
N ALA A 507 22.48 22.34 -32.43
CA ALA A 507 23.91 22.14 -32.60
C ALA A 507 24.66 23.44 -32.26
N PRO A 508 25.82 23.41 -31.60
CA PRO A 508 26.69 24.57 -31.54
C PRO A 508 27.15 24.89 -32.96
N SER A 509 27.06 26.15 -33.35
CA SER A 509 27.50 26.67 -34.63
C SER A 509 29.00 26.43 -34.85
N GLY A 510 29.31 25.40 -35.63
CA GLY A 510 30.64 25.07 -36.07
C GLY A 510 30.53 24.39 -37.44
N THR A 511 30.91 25.08 -38.47
CA THR A 511 30.92 24.66 -39.88
C THR A 511 31.70 23.38 -40.10
N ALA A 512 30.97 22.26 -40.37
CA ALA A 512 31.54 21.13 -41.07
C ALA A 512 30.40 20.43 -41.84
N THR A 513 30.47 20.51 -43.14
CA THR A 513 29.59 19.86 -44.12
C THR A 513 29.75 18.34 -44.02
N ALA A 514 28.79 17.67 -43.38
CA ALA A 514 28.66 16.25 -43.45
C ALA A 514 27.25 15.92 -43.92
N THR A 515 27.15 15.23 -45.00
CA THR A 515 25.94 14.71 -45.65
C THR A 515 25.17 13.83 -44.68
N MET A 516 24.01 14.30 -44.17
CA MET A 516 23.19 13.52 -43.29
C MET A 516 22.39 12.48 -44.07
N THR A 517 22.74 11.23 -43.86
CA THR A 517 21.88 10.08 -44.17
C THR A 517 20.72 10.09 -43.17
N ARG A 518 19.51 10.04 -43.68
CA ARG A 518 18.24 9.91 -42.96
C ARG A 518 18.33 8.74 -41.99
N PRO A 519 17.88 8.83 -40.72
CA PRO A 519 17.87 7.71 -39.81
C PRO A 519 16.97 6.63 -40.40
N ALA A 520 17.52 5.45 -40.53
CA ALA A 520 16.83 4.25 -41.00
C ALA A 520 15.67 3.91 -40.09
N ASP A 521 14.66 3.39 -40.72
CA ASP A 521 13.38 2.96 -40.25
C ASP A 521 13.38 2.33 -38.84
N LEU A 522 12.42 2.74 -38.03
CA LEU A 522 12.04 2.00 -36.84
C LEU A 522 11.76 0.55 -37.25
N ASP A 523 12.30 -0.37 -36.46
CA ASP A 523 12.02 -1.79 -36.56
C ASP A 523 10.52 -2.02 -36.82
N PRO A 524 10.12 -2.77 -37.87
CA PRO A 524 8.71 -3.00 -38.21
C PRO A 524 7.85 -3.47 -37.04
N GLU A 525 8.42 -4.21 -36.08
CA GLU A 525 7.72 -4.60 -34.85
C GLU A 525 7.44 -3.41 -33.91
N ALA A 526 8.36 -2.46 -33.82
CA ALA A 526 8.18 -1.24 -33.03
C ALA A 526 7.11 -0.33 -33.67
N GLN A 527 7.06 -0.28 -34.98
CA GLN A 527 6.05 0.47 -35.74
C GLN A 527 4.67 -0.19 -35.61
N ALA A 528 4.56 -1.51 -35.75
CA ALA A 528 3.32 -2.25 -35.56
C ALA A 528 2.78 -2.16 -34.13
N MET A 529 3.68 -2.03 -33.14
CA MET A 529 3.32 -1.81 -31.76
C MET A 529 2.81 -0.40 -31.51
N LEU A 530 3.39 0.61 -32.14
CA LEU A 530 2.92 2.00 -32.13
C LEU A 530 1.54 2.13 -32.76
N ASP A 531 1.33 1.48 -33.91
CA ASP A 531 0.03 1.50 -34.63
C ASP A 531 -1.07 0.81 -33.84
N ARG A 532 -0.77 -0.30 -33.14
CA ARG A 532 -1.71 -0.95 -32.21
C ARG A 532 -2.04 -0.09 -30.99
N LEU A 533 -1.07 0.68 -30.48
CA LEU A 533 -1.27 1.61 -29.37
C LEU A 533 -2.14 2.80 -29.79
N GLN A 534 -1.97 3.31 -31.00
CA GLN A 534 -2.78 4.40 -31.55
C GLN A 534 -4.22 3.96 -31.89
N ALA A 535 -4.40 2.74 -32.39
CA ALA A 535 -5.73 2.18 -32.67
C ALA A 535 -6.54 1.93 -31.38
N GLY A 536 -5.89 1.71 -30.23
CA GLY A 536 -6.53 1.59 -28.92
C GLY A 536 -6.98 2.95 -28.32
N GLN A 537 -6.36 4.05 -28.74
CA GLN A 537 -6.63 5.39 -28.18
C GLN A 537 -7.89 6.08 -28.73
N ALA A 538 -8.49 5.61 -29.81
CA ALA A 538 -9.68 6.22 -30.41
C ALA A 538 -10.97 6.03 -29.60
N LYS A 539 -10.95 5.36 -28.44
CA LYS A 539 -12.14 5.04 -27.63
C LYS A 539 -12.19 5.58 -26.21
N SER A 540 -11.20 6.35 -25.74
CA SER A 540 -11.28 6.92 -24.37
C SER A 540 -10.53 8.24 -24.21
N ALA A 541 -11.04 9.28 -24.84
CA ALA A 541 -10.62 10.65 -24.55
C ALA A 541 -11.72 11.34 -23.75
N THR A 542 -11.75 11.15 -22.43
CA THR A 542 -12.31 12.10 -21.43
C THR A 542 -12.10 11.54 -20.04
N GLU A 543 -11.03 12.00 -19.37
CA GLU A 543 -10.97 12.31 -17.94
C GLU A 543 -9.52 12.60 -17.57
N ALA A 544 -9.27 13.81 -17.07
CA ALA A 544 -7.96 14.19 -16.56
C ALA A 544 -7.60 13.30 -15.35
N ALA A 545 -6.65 12.39 -15.53
CA ALA A 545 -6.25 11.45 -14.51
C ALA A 545 -5.50 12.18 -13.39
N SER A 546 -6.03 12.09 -12.18
CA SER A 546 -5.32 12.45 -10.95
C SER A 546 -4.03 11.62 -10.83
N PRO A 547 -2.91 12.17 -10.35
CA PRO A 547 -1.66 11.44 -10.15
C PRO A 547 -1.73 10.33 -9.08
N VAL A 548 -2.85 10.24 -8.37
CA VAL A 548 -3.16 9.17 -7.42
C VAL A 548 -4.18 8.24 -8.07
N PRO A 549 -4.01 6.90 -8.03
CA PRO A 549 -4.98 5.98 -8.62
C PRO A 549 -6.40 6.26 -8.12
N ASN A 550 -7.34 6.48 -9.02
CA ASN A 550 -8.74 6.79 -8.70
C ASN A 550 -9.53 5.60 -8.11
N LYS A 551 -8.98 4.40 -8.21
CA LYS A 551 -9.57 3.19 -7.60
C LYS A 551 -8.70 2.75 -6.43
N ILE A 552 -9.06 3.21 -5.26
CA ILE A 552 -8.45 2.78 -4.00
C ILE A 552 -9.34 1.66 -3.46
N GLU A 553 -8.79 0.45 -3.36
CA GLU A 553 -9.47 -0.62 -2.62
C GLU A 553 -9.74 -0.15 -1.17
N PRO A 554 -10.90 -0.52 -0.56
CA PRO A 554 -11.22 -0.08 0.80
C PRO A 554 -10.09 -0.40 1.76
N ALA A 555 -9.78 0.57 2.60
CA ALA A 555 -8.64 0.53 3.49
C ALA A 555 -8.72 -0.65 4.46
N ARG A 556 -7.66 -1.42 4.52
CA ARG A 556 -7.46 -2.39 5.59
C ARG A 556 -6.86 -1.67 6.78
N THR A 557 -7.68 -1.29 7.73
CA THR A 557 -7.21 -0.67 8.97
C THR A 557 -6.45 -1.69 9.79
N ARG A 558 -5.17 -1.48 10.00
CA ARG A 558 -4.40 -2.20 11.00
C ARG A 558 -4.31 -1.31 12.22
N GLN A 559 -4.91 -1.73 13.31
CA GLN A 559 -4.65 -1.08 14.60
C GLN A 559 -3.17 -1.18 14.92
N HIS A 560 -2.59 -0.06 15.30
CA HIS A 560 -1.30 -0.06 15.95
C HIS A 560 -1.45 -0.81 17.28
N SER A 561 -0.95 -2.04 17.35
CA SER A 561 -0.57 -2.59 18.63
C SER A 561 0.55 -1.70 19.16
N THR A 562 0.31 -1.03 20.25
CA THR A 562 1.34 -0.36 21.05
C THR A 562 2.45 -1.39 21.31
N PRO A 563 3.72 -1.08 21.04
CA PRO A 563 4.79 -2.01 21.37
C PRO A 563 4.89 -2.07 22.89
N GLY A 564 4.38 -3.10 23.51
CA GLY A 564 4.54 -3.23 24.94
C GLY A 564 3.70 -4.24 25.69
N ALA A 565 2.95 -5.12 25.03
CA ALA A 565 2.20 -6.13 25.76
C ALA A 565 1.98 -7.40 24.92
N ASP A 566 3.06 -8.11 24.64
CA ASP A 566 2.95 -9.55 24.41
C ASP A 566 4.19 -10.24 24.96
N ARG A 567 4.17 -10.41 26.27
CA ARG A 567 4.91 -11.44 26.96
C ARG A 567 3.88 -12.41 27.50
N GLY A 568 3.44 -13.31 26.62
CA GLY A 568 2.79 -14.53 27.08
C GLY A 568 3.82 -15.39 27.82
N PRO A 569 3.45 -16.05 28.93
CA PRO A 569 4.37 -16.94 29.61
C PRO A 569 4.67 -18.17 28.74
N GLU A 570 5.93 -18.49 28.66
CA GLU A 570 6.41 -19.80 28.24
C GLU A 570 5.77 -20.89 29.14
N ARG A 571 5.02 -21.78 28.53
CA ARG A 571 5.02 -23.23 28.77
C ARG A 571 4.19 -23.92 27.69
#